data_e5064399b447667b4f39f7da0df06ac6
#
_entry.id   e5064399b447667b4f39f7da0df06ac6
#
_cell.length_a   1.000
_cell.length_b   1.000
_cell.length_c   1.000
_cell.angle_alpha   90.00
_cell.angle_beta   90.00
_cell.angle_gamma   90.00
#
_symmetry.space_group_name_H-M   'P 1'
#
loop_
_entity.id
_entity.type
_entity.pdbx_description
1 polymer ?
#
loop_
_entity_poly.entity_id
_entity_poly.type
_entity_poly.pdbx_seq_one_letter_code
_entity_poly.pdbx_strand_id
1 'polypeptide(L)'
;SNLDDIPSPYLEGVLDEFFDVEYLIPITETMRGCPFKCTFCATGSFNTSHKLHHQYHKEIRYLLEDLEFSNLVFRDPTFFLKASVVMDCAELINDIGNKKWKGQARGTFHRQYTPEQFKFMRKSGLTSVMFGVESGSQRMLDLMIKKVKREDYIKSAEVLRDLGVEMYASFMFAMPNENVDDLKESLDLMRQLKKINPNILLQNCIFLPLPATVENPA
;
A
#
# COMPACT_ATOMS: atom_id res chain seq x y z
N SER A 1 -21.15 5.93 -7.15
CA SER A 1 -20.74 7.34 -7.15
C SER A 1 -19.40 7.47 -7.83
N ASN A 2 -19.27 8.47 -8.67
CA ASN A 2 -18.01 8.83 -9.30
C ASN A 2 -17.13 9.51 -8.25
N LEU A 3 -15.87 9.13 -8.12
CA LEU A 3 -14.95 9.77 -7.15
C LEU A 3 -14.62 11.22 -7.53
N ASP A 4 -14.76 11.57 -8.80
CA ASP A 4 -14.53 12.94 -9.27
C ASP A 4 -15.62 13.93 -8.84
N ASP A 5 -16.78 13.43 -8.40
CA ASP A 5 -17.86 14.26 -7.83
C ASP A 5 -17.60 14.61 -6.36
N ILE A 6 -16.57 14.01 -5.75
CA ILE A 6 -16.20 14.27 -4.36
C ILE A 6 -15.09 15.33 -4.34
N PRO A 7 -15.36 16.53 -3.81
CA PRO A 7 -14.34 17.59 -3.75
C PRO A 7 -13.15 17.15 -2.89
N SER A 8 -11.96 17.54 -3.29
CA SER A 8 -10.74 17.32 -2.52
C SER A 8 -10.69 18.31 -1.35
N PRO A 9 -10.59 17.82 -0.09
CA PRO A 9 -10.49 18.72 1.07
C PRO A 9 -9.26 19.62 1.04
N TYR A 10 -8.24 19.20 0.29
CA TYR A 10 -7.04 20.02 0.06
C TYR A 10 -7.33 21.18 -0.90
N LEU A 11 -7.92 20.87 -2.07
CA LEU A 11 -8.17 21.85 -3.12
C LEU A 11 -9.28 22.86 -2.77
N GLU A 12 -10.16 22.50 -1.84
CA GLU A 12 -11.23 23.38 -1.33
C GLU A 12 -10.76 24.25 -0.15
N GLY A 13 -9.50 24.15 0.26
CA GLY A 13 -8.94 24.93 1.35
C GLY A 13 -9.47 24.57 2.75
N VAL A 14 -10.22 23.49 2.90
CA VAL A 14 -10.85 23.09 4.18
C VAL A 14 -9.81 22.79 5.25
N LEU A 15 -8.60 22.41 4.85
CA LEU A 15 -7.52 22.02 5.75
C LEU A 15 -6.43 23.07 5.89
N ASP A 16 -6.52 24.23 5.20
CA ASP A 16 -5.41 25.19 5.10
C ASP A 16 -4.94 25.73 6.45
N GLU A 17 -5.85 25.96 7.38
CA GLU A 17 -5.51 26.42 8.74
C GLU A 17 -4.89 25.32 9.64
N PHE A 18 -4.92 24.06 9.20
CA PHE A 18 -4.37 22.92 9.95
C PHE A 18 -3.03 22.42 9.39
N PHE A 19 -2.56 22.98 8.26
CA PHE A 19 -1.30 22.53 7.65
C PHE A 19 -0.09 23.08 8.38
N ASP A 20 0.61 22.17 9.05
CA ASP A 20 1.99 22.34 9.44
C ASP A 20 2.84 21.40 8.58
N VAL A 21 3.42 21.94 7.51
CA VAL A 21 4.18 21.17 6.52
C VAL A 21 5.43 20.50 7.10
N GLU A 22 5.90 20.93 8.28
CA GLU A 22 7.05 20.33 8.94
C GLU A 22 6.69 18.99 9.59
N TYR A 23 5.48 18.88 10.16
CA TYR A 23 5.07 17.70 10.94
C TYR A 23 4.07 16.80 10.24
N LEU A 24 3.42 17.27 9.19
CA LEU A 24 2.40 16.51 8.48
C LEU A 24 2.95 15.81 7.23
N ILE A 25 2.44 14.63 6.98
CA ILE A 25 2.63 13.92 5.71
C ILE A 25 1.27 13.80 5.05
N PRO A 26 1.04 14.52 3.93
CA PRO A 26 -0.24 14.47 3.24
C PRO A 26 -0.51 13.08 2.68
N ILE A 27 -1.78 12.74 2.63
CA ILE A 27 -2.26 11.51 2.03
C ILE A 27 -3.12 11.83 0.82
N THR A 28 -2.97 11.08 -0.25
CA THR A 28 -3.84 11.14 -1.42
C THR A 28 -4.33 9.76 -1.82
N GLU A 29 -5.31 9.71 -2.69
CA GLU A 29 -5.83 8.47 -3.25
C GLU A 29 -6.13 8.63 -4.74
N THR A 30 -5.86 7.59 -5.53
CA THR A 30 -6.25 7.48 -6.94
C THR A 30 -7.46 6.58 -7.11
N MET A 31 -7.75 5.73 -6.12
CA MET A 31 -8.90 4.82 -6.13
C MET A 31 -9.44 4.56 -4.73
N ARG A 32 -10.72 4.24 -4.65
CA ARG A 32 -11.41 3.68 -3.48
C ARG A 32 -11.93 2.28 -3.77
N GLY A 33 -12.09 1.46 -2.71
CA GLY A 33 -12.47 0.07 -2.81
C GLY A 33 -11.28 -0.81 -3.21
N CYS A 34 -11.50 -2.12 -3.21
CA CYS A 34 -10.48 -3.10 -3.55
C CYS A 34 -11.11 -4.24 -4.34
N PRO A 35 -10.54 -4.67 -5.49
CA PRO A 35 -11.12 -5.76 -6.29
C PRO A 35 -10.94 -7.13 -5.64
N PHE A 36 -10.15 -7.22 -4.58
CA PHE A 36 -9.92 -8.47 -3.85
C PHE A 36 -10.95 -8.64 -2.72
N LYS A 37 -11.26 -9.90 -2.42
CA LYS A 37 -12.31 -10.29 -1.48
C LYS A 37 -11.72 -11.07 -0.30
N CYS A 38 -10.70 -10.49 0.35
CA CYS A 38 -10.12 -11.09 1.55
C CYS A 38 -11.19 -11.16 2.66
N THR A 39 -11.33 -12.30 3.34
CA THR A 39 -12.43 -12.60 4.26
C THR A 39 -12.52 -11.64 5.45
N PHE A 40 -11.40 -11.13 5.89
CA PHE A 40 -11.25 -10.25 7.05
C PHE A 40 -11.40 -8.74 6.73
N CYS A 41 -11.45 -8.37 5.45
CA CYS A 41 -11.29 -6.97 5.02
C CYS A 41 -12.60 -6.35 4.55
N ALA A 42 -13.07 -5.32 5.23
CA ALA A 42 -14.28 -4.58 4.84
C ALA A 42 -14.14 -3.84 3.51
N THR A 43 -12.92 -3.44 3.12
CA THR A 43 -12.69 -2.69 1.87
C THR A 43 -13.12 -3.48 0.62
N GLY A 44 -13.01 -4.81 0.66
CA GLY A 44 -13.48 -5.69 -0.41
C GLY A 44 -15.00 -5.69 -0.61
N SER A 45 -15.78 -5.19 0.35
CA SER A 45 -17.23 -5.08 0.22
C SER A 45 -17.68 -3.90 -0.65
N PHE A 46 -16.80 -2.91 -0.86
CA PHE A 46 -17.08 -1.76 -1.69
C PHE A 46 -16.71 -2.00 -3.15
N ASN A 47 -17.49 -1.42 -4.07
CA ASN A 47 -17.11 -1.37 -5.48
C ASN A 47 -15.85 -0.53 -5.68
N THR A 48 -14.98 -0.97 -6.57
CA THR A 48 -13.79 -0.21 -6.94
C THR A 48 -14.19 0.97 -7.81
N SER A 49 -13.75 2.16 -7.43
CA SER A 49 -13.89 3.41 -8.19
C SER A 49 -12.52 4.08 -8.33
N HIS A 50 -12.28 4.74 -9.46
CA HIS A 50 -11.02 5.42 -9.76
C HIS A 50 -11.29 6.91 -9.97
N LYS A 51 -10.36 7.75 -9.51
CA LYS A 51 -10.30 9.17 -9.90
C LYS A 51 -9.82 9.30 -11.35
N LEU A 52 -10.29 10.30 -12.04
CA LEU A 52 -9.74 10.66 -13.34
C LEU A 52 -8.33 11.25 -13.19
N HIS A 53 -7.50 11.05 -14.20
CA HIS A 53 -6.10 11.46 -14.23
C HIS A 53 -5.91 12.92 -13.80
N HIS A 54 -6.67 13.86 -14.35
CA HIS A 54 -6.52 15.28 -14.05
C HIS A 54 -6.85 15.64 -12.59
N GLN A 55 -7.70 14.86 -11.90
CA GLN A 55 -8.09 15.12 -10.51
C GLN A 55 -6.96 14.80 -9.54
N TYR A 56 -6.38 13.60 -9.61
CA TYR A 56 -5.27 13.27 -8.70
C TYR A 56 -3.99 14.03 -9.08
N HIS A 57 -3.77 14.39 -10.37
CA HIS A 57 -2.66 15.25 -10.77
C HIS A 57 -2.76 16.65 -10.14
N LYS A 58 -3.95 17.26 -10.18
CA LYS A 58 -4.19 18.56 -9.56
C LYS A 58 -3.91 18.53 -8.05
N GLU A 59 -4.39 17.49 -7.38
CA GLU A 59 -4.18 17.31 -5.94
C GLU A 59 -2.71 17.08 -5.60
N ILE A 60 -2.01 16.21 -6.34
CA ILE A 60 -0.58 15.95 -6.13
C ILE A 60 0.27 17.21 -6.35
N ARG A 61 -0.01 17.99 -7.41
CA ARG A 61 0.70 19.27 -7.64
C ARG A 61 0.47 20.25 -6.50
N TYR A 62 -0.79 20.46 -6.12
CA TYR A 62 -1.11 21.34 -5.02
C TYR A 62 -0.36 20.96 -3.73
N LEU A 63 -0.33 19.69 -3.37
CA LEU A 63 0.37 19.20 -2.18
C LEU A 63 1.90 19.37 -2.28
N LEU A 64 2.48 19.06 -3.42
CA LEU A 64 3.93 18.99 -3.56
C LEU A 64 4.58 20.26 -4.10
N GLU A 65 3.89 21.04 -4.94
CA GLU A 65 4.38 22.31 -5.50
C GLU A 65 3.90 23.50 -4.68
N ASP A 66 2.57 23.67 -4.50
CA ASP A 66 2.00 24.86 -3.87
C ASP A 66 2.19 24.86 -2.34
N LEU A 67 1.93 23.74 -1.68
CA LEU A 67 2.15 23.56 -0.23
C LEU A 67 3.55 23.04 0.12
N GLU A 68 4.39 22.76 -0.86
CA GLU A 68 5.79 22.36 -0.72
C GLU A 68 6.06 21.13 0.16
N PHE A 69 5.07 20.25 0.40
CA PHE A 69 5.31 19.01 1.13
C PHE A 69 6.43 18.18 0.49
N SER A 70 7.32 17.65 1.31
CA SER A 70 8.46 16.83 0.86
C SER A 70 8.10 15.36 0.69
N ASN A 71 7.00 14.92 1.28
CA ASN A 71 6.58 13.52 1.31
C ASN A 71 5.10 13.39 0.94
N LEU A 72 4.74 12.26 0.30
CA LEU A 72 3.35 11.93 -0.06
C LEU A 72 3.05 10.46 0.22
N VAL A 73 1.86 10.16 0.72
CA VAL A 73 1.40 8.79 0.93
C VAL A 73 0.18 8.50 0.06
N PHE A 74 0.29 7.51 -0.81
CA PHE A 74 -0.86 6.95 -1.51
C PHE A 74 -1.59 5.97 -0.61
N ARG A 75 -2.83 6.31 -0.23
CA ARG A 75 -3.67 5.51 0.70
C ARG A 75 -4.68 4.61 0.00
N ASP A 76 -4.55 4.44 -1.32
CA ASP A 76 -5.30 3.41 -2.04
C ASP A 76 -5.13 2.06 -1.36
N PRO A 77 -6.18 1.25 -1.18
CA PRO A 77 -6.07 -0.08 -0.55
C PRO A 77 -5.07 -1.02 -1.24
N THR A 78 -4.77 -0.74 -2.52
CA THR A 78 -3.72 -1.40 -3.30
C THR A 78 -3.24 -0.44 -4.40
N PHE A 79 -2.45 0.56 -4.05
CA PHE A 79 -1.96 1.58 -4.99
C PHE A 79 -1.24 0.95 -6.19
N PHE A 80 -0.35 0.00 -5.92
CA PHE A 80 0.44 -0.68 -6.96
C PHE A 80 -0.35 -1.70 -7.80
N LEU A 81 -1.67 -1.59 -7.88
CA LEU A 81 -2.50 -2.50 -8.66
C LEU A 81 -2.45 -2.25 -10.16
N LYS A 82 -2.49 -0.98 -10.59
CA LYS A 82 -2.55 -0.57 -11.98
C LYS A 82 -1.28 0.15 -12.38
N ALA A 83 -0.39 -0.54 -13.11
CA ALA A 83 0.93 -0.04 -13.45
C ALA A 83 0.88 1.32 -14.19
N SER A 84 -0.08 1.56 -15.07
CA SER A 84 -0.21 2.84 -15.78
C SER A 84 -0.44 4.02 -14.83
N VAL A 85 -1.26 3.86 -13.79
CA VAL A 85 -1.52 4.92 -12.79
C VAL A 85 -0.29 5.17 -11.93
N VAL A 86 0.38 4.10 -11.50
CA VAL A 86 1.60 4.23 -10.68
C VAL A 86 2.72 4.92 -11.44
N MET A 87 2.92 4.55 -12.72
CA MET A 87 3.96 5.16 -13.55
C MET A 87 3.66 6.63 -13.84
N ASP A 88 2.40 6.95 -14.11
CA ASP A 88 1.93 8.32 -14.31
C ASP A 88 2.15 9.19 -13.06
N CYS A 89 1.80 8.71 -11.87
CA CYS A 89 2.12 9.40 -10.62
C CYS A 89 3.64 9.55 -10.39
N ALA A 90 4.41 8.51 -10.71
CA ALA A 90 5.87 8.55 -10.58
C ALA A 90 6.52 9.55 -11.55
N GLU A 91 6.01 9.66 -12.79
CA GLU A 91 6.44 10.66 -13.77
C GLU A 91 6.15 12.07 -13.27
N LEU A 92 4.93 12.33 -12.82
CA LEU A 92 4.54 13.62 -12.25
C LEU A 92 5.43 14.02 -11.07
N ILE A 93 5.66 13.10 -10.13
CA ILE A 93 6.50 13.39 -8.95
C ILE A 93 7.97 13.60 -9.34
N ASN A 94 8.48 12.86 -10.34
CA ASN A 94 9.82 13.07 -10.87
C ASN A 94 9.98 14.44 -11.52
N ASP A 95 8.95 14.94 -12.22
CA ASP A 95 8.96 16.26 -12.86
C ASP A 95 8.93 17.39 -11.84
N ILE A 96 8.17 17.23 -10.76
CA ILE A 96 8.18 18.16 -9.61
C ILE A 96 9.56 18.18 -8.93
N GLY A 97 10.21 17.01 -8.84
CA GLY A 97 11.58 16.86 -8.35
C GLY A 97 11.71 16.87 -6.82
N ASN A 98 12.72 16.18 -6.33
CA ASN A 98 13.15 16.13 -4.92
C ASN A 98 12.03 15.81 -3.90
N LYS A 99 11.07 14.99 -4.28
CA LYS A 99 9.97 14.55 -3.41
C LYS A 99 10.09 13.07 -3.08
N LYS A 100 9.46 12.66 -1.98
CA LYS A 100 9.42 11.26 -1.53
C LYS A 100 7.98 10.76 -1.51
N TRP A 101 7.78 9.50 -1.83
CA TRP A 101 6.45 8.91 -1.79
C TRP A 101 6.46 7.46 -1.38
N LYS A 102 5.30 6.97 -0.93
CA LYS A 102 5.07 5.58 -0.54
C LYS A 102 3.62 5.18 -0.79
N GLY A 103 3.37 3.87 -0.88
CA GLY A 103 2.03 3.34 -1.11
C GLY A 103 1.89 1.88 -0.70
N GLN A 104 0.67 1.34 -0.85
CA GLN A 104 0.33 -0.03 -0.46
C GLN A 104 0.37 -0.98 -1.66
N ALA A 105 0.93 -2.18 -1.45
CA ALA A 105 1.04 -3.23 -2.45
C ALA A 105 0.53 -4.58 -1.92
N ARG A 106 0.27 -5.49 -2.85
CA ARG A 106 0.08 -6.91 -2.57
C ARG A 106 1.38 -7.68 -2.78
N GLY A 107 1.46 -8.90 -2.26
CA GLY A 107 2.63 -9.79 -2.44
C GLY A 107 3.05 -9.99 -3.90
N THR A 108 2.11 -9.88 -4.84
CA THR A 108 2.38 -10.00 -6.29
C THR A 108 3.14 -8.81 -6.90
N PHE A 109 3.52 -7.82 -6.11
CA PHE A 109 4.22 -6.60 -6.53
C PHE A 109 5.44 -6.87 -7.42
N HIS A 110 6.28 -7.84 -7.05
CA HIS A 110 7.53 -8.19 -7.74
C HIS A 110 7.35 -8.56 -9.23
N ARG A 111 6.15 -8.95 -9.67
CA ARG A 111 5.85 -9.37 -11.05
C ARG A 111 4.94 -8.41 -11.82
N GLN A 112 4.64 -7.24 -11.26
CA GLN A 112 3.73 -6.28 -11.87
C GLN A 112 4.45 -5.23 -12.72
N TYR A 113 5.76 -5.09 -12.55
CA TYR A 113 6.56 -4.05 -13.19
C TYR A 113 7.83 -4.60 -13.79
N THR A 114 8.33 -3.94 -14.84
CA THR A 114 9.65 -4.27 -15.40
C THR A 114 10.77 -3.74 -14.49
N PRO A 115 12.01 -4.26 -14.64
CA PRO A 115 13.15 -3.73 -13.90
C PRO A 115 13.39 -2.23 -14.11
N GLU A 116 13.12 -1.72 -15.32
CA GLU A 116 13.24 -0.30 -15.66
C GLU A 116 12.20 0.54 -14.92
N GLN A 117 10.95 0.05 -14.85
CA GLN A 117 9.88 0.71 -14.09
C GLN A 117 10.20 0.75 -12.59
N PHE A 118 10.71 -0.32 -12.02
CA PHE A 118 11.17 -0.33 -10.63
C PHE A 118 12.27 0.70 -10.37
N LYS A 119 13.28 0.76 -11.23
CA LYS A 119 14.36 1.77 -11.14
C LYS A 119 13.81 3.19 -11.28
N PHE A 120 12.85 3.39 -12.16
CA PHE A 120 12.23 4.71 -12.35
C PHE A 120 11.42 5.14 -11.12
N MET A 121 10.59 4.25 -10.55
CA MET A 121 9.89 4.53 -9.29
C MET A 121 10.87 4.93 -8.16
N ARG A 122 12.00 4.23 -8.05
CA ARG A 122 13.04 4.61 -7.08
C ARG A 122 13.64 5.99 -7.38
N LYS A 123 13.94 6.29 -8.65
CA LYS A 123 14.44 7.59 -9.11
C LYS A 123 13.43 8.71 -8.81
N SER A 124 12.14 8.48 -8.99
CA SER A 124 11.07 9.47 -8.74
C SER A 124 10.80 9.70 -7.24
N GLY A 125 11.51 8.99 -6.35
CA GLY A 125 11.42 9.21 -4.91
C GLY A 125 10.64 8.15 -4.13
N LEU A 126 10.37 6.96 -4.69
CA LEU A 126 9.80 5.86 -3.91
C LEU A 126 10.74 5.48 -2.76
N THR A 127 10.25 5.58 -1.52
CA THR A 127 11.03 5.29 -0.30
C THR A 127 10.58 4.05 0.44
N SER A 128 9.30 3.74 0.40
CA SER A 128 8.74 2.59 1.14
C SER A 128 7.52 2.00 0.43
N VAL A 129 7.38 0.68 0.50
CA VAL A 129 6.20 -0.05 0.04
C VAL A 129 5.61 -0.84 1.20
N MET A 130 4.30 -0.66 1.44
CA MET A 130 3.57 -1.30 2.52
C MET A 130 2.85 -2.56 2.02
N PHE A 131 3.04 -3.67 2.73
CA PHE A 131 2.40 -4.96 2.42
C PHE A 131 1.56 -5.44 3.59
N GLY A 132 0.30 -5.74 3.35
CA GLY A 132 -0.45 -6.65 4.20
C GLY A 132 0.03 -8.07 3.92
N VAL A 133 0.94 -8.60 4.71
CA VAL A 133 1.40 -10.00 4.61
C VAL A 133 0.39 -10.91 5.25
N GLU A 134 -0.08 -10.53 6.39
CA GLU A 134 -1.06 -11.12 7.30
C GLU A 134 -0.56 -12.42 7.93
N SER A 135 -0.10 -13.40 7.16
CA SER A 135 0.41 -14.69 7.65
C SER A 135 1.57 -15.21 6.81
N GLY A 136 2.48 -15.94 7.46
CA GLY A 136 3.49 -16.74 6.78
C GLY A 136 3.02 -18.13 6.38
N SER A 137 1.84 -18.55 6.85
CA SER A 137 1.24 -19.83 6.50
C SER A 137 0.45 -19.73 5.20
N GLN A 138 0.81 -20.55 4.20
CA GLN A 138 0.04 -20.61 2.95
C GLN A 138 -1.41 -21.04 3.21
N ARG A 139 -1.61 -21.97 4.14
CA ARG A 139 -2.95 -22.42 4.55
C ARG A 139 -3.81 -21.25 5.03
N MET A 140 -3.25 -20.37 5.87
CA MET A 140 -3.95 -19.19 6.35
C MET A 140 -4.21 -18.17 5.23
N LEU A 141 -3.24 -17.93 4.35
CA LEU A 141 -3.42 -17.04 3.19
C LEU A 141 -4.54 -17.53 2.26
N ASP A 142 -4.69 -18.85 2.12
CA ASP A 142 -5.74 -19.45 1.30
C ASP A 142 -7.12 -19.34 1.99
N LEU A 143 -7.21 -19.58 3.30
CA LEU A 143 -8.43 -19.37 4.11
C LEU A 143 -8.90 -17.92 4.06
N MET A 144 -7.97 -16.97 4.12
CA MET A 144 -8.25 -15.54 3.98
C MET A 144 -8.64 -15.12 2.55
N ILE A 145 -8.65 -16.03 1.58
CA ILE A 145 -8.86 -15.75 0.15
C ILE A 145 -7.93 -14.64 -0.36
N LYS A 146 -6.70 -14.61 0.15
CA LYS A 146 -5.75 -13.55 -0.18
C LYS A 146 -5.20 -13.65 -1.60
N LYS A 147 -5.23 -14.85 -2.21
CA LYS A 147 -4.78 -15.11 -3.59
C LYS A 147 -3.34 -14.65 -3.86
N VAL A 148 -2.45 -14.88 -2.90
CA VAL A 148 -1.00 -14.66 -2.99
C VAL A 148 -0.29 -15.88 -2.44
N LYS A 149 0.94 -16.09 -2.86
CA LYS A 149 1.81 -17.11 -2.30
C LYS A 149 2.77 -16.49 -1.29
N ARG A 150 3.16 -17.25 -0.28
CA ARG A 150 4.19 -16.86 0.69
C ARG A 150 5.47 -16.38 0.00
N GLU A 151 5.88 -17.08 -1.06
CA GLU A 151 7.06 -16.77 -1.86
C GLU A 151 6.97 -15.43 -2.59
N ASP A 152 5.75 -14.93 -2.88
CA ASP A 152 5.56 -13.62 -3.50
C ASP A 152 6.10 -12.49 -2.61
N TYR A 153 5.97 -12.61 -1.28
CA TYR A 153 6.50 -11.63 -0.33
C TYR A 153 8.03 -11.68 -0.25
N ILE A 154 8.63 -12.88 -0.33
CA ILE A 154 10.08 -13.07 -0.36
C ILE A 154 10.66 -12.38 -1.59
N LYS A 155 10.11 -12.66 -2.77
CA LYS A 155 10.54 -12.04 -4.03
C LYS A 155 10.34 -10.51 -4.03
N SER A 156 9.25 -10.03 -3.46
CA SER A 156 9.03 -8.57 -3.32
C SER A 156 10.05 -7.93 -2.39
N ALA A 157 10.43 -8.60 -1.31
CA ALA A 157 11.48 -8.13 -0.40
C ALA A 157 12.86 -8.08 -1.08
N GLU A 158 13.18 -9.05 -1.94
CA GLU A 158 14.41 -9.06 -2.74
C GLU A 158 14.46 -7.87 -3.71
N VAL A 159 13.38 -7.62 -4.47
CA VAL A 159 13.28 -6.46 -5.38
C VAL A 159 13.47 -5.15 -4.62
N LEU A 160 12.80 -4.97 -3.49
CA LEU A 160 12.90 -3.74 -2.70
C LEU A 160 14.28 -3.55 -2.08
N ARG A 161 14.94 -4.63 -1.62
CA ARG A 161 16.34 -4.60 -1.17
C ARG A 161 17.26 -4.09 -2.28
N ASP A 162 17.15 -4.65 -3.47
CA ASP A 162 18.02 -4.30 -4.61
C ASP A 162 17.81 -2.86 -5.08
N LEU A 163 16.63 -2.28 -4.84
CA LEU A 163 16.32 -0.89 -5.10
C LEU A 163 16.72 0.07 -3.96
N GLY A 164 17.09 -0.45 -2.79
CA GLY A 164 17.26 0.36 -1.57
C GLY A 164 15.96 1.03 -1.12
N VAL A 165 14.83 0.35 -1.31
CA VAL A 165 13.48 0.80 -0.89
C VAL A 165 13.07 0.01 0.35
N GLU A 166 12.50 0.70 1.33
CA GLU A 166 12.02 0.09 2.56
C GLU A 166 10.78 -0.77 2.30
N MET A 167 10.72 -1.94 2.92
CA MET A 167 9.53 -2.76 3.00
C MET A 167 8.86 -2.62 4.36
N TYR A 168 7.59 -2.26 4.38
CA TYR A 168 6.77 -2.33 5.58
C TYR A 168 5.86 -3.55 5.47
N ALA A 169 6.00 -4.52 6.37
CA ALA A 169 5.28 -5.80 6.34
C ALA A 169 4.38 -5.94 7.57
N SER A 170 3.06 -5.92 7.36
CA SER A 170 2.07 -6.12 8.41
C SER A 170 1.67 -7.59 8.51
N PHE A 171 1.68 -8.11 9.74
CA PHE A 171 1.23 -9.46 10.10
C PHE A 171 0.04 -9.37 11.05
N MET A 172 -0.89 -10.30 10.91
CA MET A 172 -2.09 -10.38 11.71
C MET A 172 -2.19 -11.76 12.38
N PHE A 173 -2.40 -11.76 13.69
CA PHE A 173 -2.45 -12.96 14.52
C PHE A 173 -3.82 -13.15 15.16
N ALA A 174 -4.06 -14.33 15.66
CA ALA A 174 -5.33 -14.75 16.27
C ALA A 174 -6.51 -14.72 15.29
N MET A 175 -6.24 -15.06 14.03
CA MET A 175 -7.28 -15.27 13.04
C MET A 175 -8.11 -16.52 13.36
N PRO A 176 -9.40 -16.55 13.00
CA PRO A 176 -10.19 -17.78 13.10
C PRO A 176 -9.49 -18.95 12.40
N ASN A 177 -9.49 -20.11 13.06
CA ASN A 177 -8.84 -21.34 12.60
C ASN A 177 -7.29 -21.30 12.49
N GLU A 178 -6.64 -20.27 12.98
CA GLU A 178 -5.19 -20.22 13.11
C GLU A 178 -4.72 -21.20 14.21
N ASN A 179 -3.64 -21.93 13.94
CA ASN A 179 -3.05 -22.85 14.89
C ASN A 179 -1.56 -22.53 15.14
N VAL A 180 -0.94 -23.28 16.05
CA VAL A 180 0.46 -23.06 16.45
C VAL A 180 1.45 -23.21 15.30
N ASP A 181 1.19 -24.08 14.34
CA ASP A 181 2.09 -24.27 13.20
C ASP A 181 2.00 -23.09 12.22
N ASP A 182 0.82 -22.52 12.02
CA ASP A 182 0.65 -21.27 11.25
C ASP A 182 1.43 -20.09 11.89
N LEU A 183 1.41 -20.01 13.22
CA LEU A 183 2.19 -19.02 13.95
C LEU A 183 3.69 -19.20 13.75
N LYS A 184 4.17 -20.46 13.82
CA LYS A 184 5.59 -20.77 13.55
C LYS A 184 6.00 -20.40 12.13
N GLU A 185 5.16 -20.70 11.12
CA GLU A 185 5.40 -20.34 9.73
C GLU A 185 5.44 -18.81 9.55
N SER A 186 4.59 -18.08 10.27
CA SER A 186 4.58 -16.60 10.24
C SER A 186 5.87 -16.03 10.86
N LEU A 187 6.31 -16.55 12.00
CA LEU A 187 7.58 -16.16 12.63
C LEU A 187 8.79 -16.52 11.74
N ASP A 188 8.73 -17.65 11.05
CA ASP A 188 9.78 -18.06 10.11
C ASP A 188 9.85 -17.10 8.92
N LEU A 189 8.71 -16.74 8.32
CA LEU A 189 8.67 -15.75 7.25
C LEU A 189 9.21 -14.39 7.71
N MET A 190 8.86 -13.92 8.90
CA MET A 190 9.42 -12.67 9.47
C MET A 190 10.94 -12.72 9.55
N ARG A 191 11.51 -13.83 10.03
CA ARG A 191 12.97 -14.02 10.11
C ARG A 191 13.60 -14.03 8.72
N GLN A 192 12.99 -14.71 7.75
CA GLN A 192 13.46 -14.75 6.37
C GLN A 192 13.45 -13.35 5.74
N LEU A 193 12.36 -12.61 5.87
CA LEU A 193 12.24 -11.26 5.35
C LEU A 193 13.31 -10.33 5.94
N LYS A 194 13.52 -10.38 7.28
CA LYS A 194 14.58 -9.62 7.94
C LYS A 194 15.98 -10.01 7.48
N LYS A 195 16.22 -11.28 7.19
CA LYS A 195 17.51 -11.76 6.66
C LYS A 195 17.77 -11.26 5.23
N ILE A 196 16.71 -11.18 4.40
CA ILE A 196 16.78 -10.69 3.03
C ILE A 196 17.04 -9.18 3.02
N ASN A 197 16.24 -8.44 3.79
CA ASN A 197 16.33 -6.98 3.86
C ASN A 197 16.30 -6.52 5.34
N PRO A 198 17.44 -6.24 5.96
CA PRO A 198 17.50 -5.82 7.36
C PRO A 198 16.67 -4.57 7.68
N ASN A 199 16.41 -3.72 6.69
CA ASN A 199 15.63 -2.48 6.82
C ASN A 199 14.10 -2.71 6.77
N ILE A 200 13.62 -3.97 6.71
CA ILE A 200 12.19 -4.26 6.78
C ILE A 200 11.63 -3.82 8.13
N LEU A 201 10.56 -3.05 8.09
CA LEU A 201 9.73 -2.76 9.26
C LEU A 201 8.63 -3.82 9.37
N LEU A 202 8.58 -4.50 10.51
CA LEU A 202 7.57 -5.50 10.82
C LEU A 202 6.54 -4.89 11.77
N GLN A 203 5.28 -4.89 11.37
CA GLN A 203 4.16 -4.56 12.23
C GLN A 203 3.35 -5.80 12.53
N ASN A 204 2.97 -5.96 13.79
CA ASN A 204 2.13 -7.05 14.25
C ASN A 204 0.84 -6.49 14.83
N CYS A 205 -0.30 -7.08 14.46
CA CYS A 205 -1.60 -6.76 15.02
C CYS A 205 -2.35 -8.05 15.39
N ILE A 206 -3.26 -7.93 16.33
CA ILE A 206 -4.24 -8.97 16.62
C ILE A 206 -5.45 -8.75 15.72
N PHE A 207 -5.98 -9.83 15.18
CA PHE A 207 -7.20 -9.79 14.38
C PHE A 207 -8.35 -9.20 15.20
N LEU A 208 -9.03 -8.25 14.60
CA LEU A 208 -10.28 -7.70 15.11
C LEU A 208 -11.36 -7.91 14.04
N PRO A 209 -12.45 -8.67 14.34
CA PRO A 209 -13.51 -8.89 13.36
C PRO A 209 -14.24 -7.57 13.07
N LEU A 210 -14.12 -7.10 11.82
CA LEU A 210 -14.79 -5.89 11.37
C LEU A 210 -16.22 -6.22 10.89
N PRO A 211 -17.20 -5.37 11.13
CA PRO A 211 -18.56 -5.53 10.59
C PRO A 211 -18.55 -5.65 9.06
N ALA A 212 -19.52 -6.37 8.52
CA ALA A 212 -19.69 -6.62 7.08
C ALA A 212 -18.50 -7.35 6.41
N THR A 213 -17.73 -8.11 7.17
CA THR A 213 -16.74 -9.06 6.65
C THR A 213 -17.25 -10.49 6.74
N VAL A 214 -16.62 -11.42 6.01
CA VAL A 214 -16.97 -12.86 6.12
C VAL A 214 -16.76 -13.38 7.55
N GLU A 215 -15.75 -12.87 8.24
CA GLU A 215 -15.41 -13.25 9.62
C GLU A 215 -16.35 -12.61 10.67
N ASN A 216 -17.15 -11.64 10.27
CA ASN A 216 -18.17 -10.98 11.08
C ASN A 216 -19.30 -10.46 10.18
N PRO A 217 -20.16 -11.36 9.67
CA PRO A 217 -21.33 -10.94 8.89
C PRO A 217 -22.29 -10.18 9.80
N ALA A 218 -22.69 -8.99 9.38
CA ALA A 218 -23.65 -8.15 10.09
C ALA A 218 -25.07 -8.71 10.01
#